data_35186b3543106691e1980eec9f24c41e
#
_entry.id   35186b3543106691e1980eec9f24c41e
#
_cell.length_a   1.000
_cell.length_b   1.000
_cell.length_c   1.000
_cell.angle_alpha   90.00
_cell.angle_beta   90.00
_cell.angle_gamma   90.00
#
_symmetry.space_group_name_H-M   'P 1'
#
loop_
_entity.id
_entity.type
_entity.pdbx_description
1 polymer ?
#
loop_
_entity_poly.entity_id
_entity_poly.type
_entity_poly.pdbx_seq_one_letter_code
_entity_poly.pdbx_strand_id
1 'polypeptide(L)'
;HKYESYGSQQPAVHSQKEGYFLADRLPLTYFSDQVTDSKEMDFAASLKYNWHKRWEDKKSSLKAGVQWKANGNVGQGEYYKDPSLAANGYRPRPYTDYPFMHNLSAYVEEHLTLPVAQTKLELTAGLRMENVYIANSLYNNKSTFSPRFNAKWQLAEGFSIRGGWGITEKLPSYYILYPKQEYRDIQSFGFSYAEGTSYIYYTQPYTVRYNPDLKWQRNSNSEFGFDAEFLDTKVSLVGFYNLTRNPYNFLDIYDPFSYDILQRPEGFTMPSDPSIKVDSQTGMMFVRGNDEEYWTP
;
A
#
# COMPACT_ATOMS: atom_id res chain seq x y z
N HIS A 1 12.51 3.51 14.82
CA HIS A 1 12.99 4.89 14.83
C HIS A 1 12.18 5.69 15.83
N LYS A 2 12.86 6.45 16.67
CA LYS A 2 12.27 7.31 17.68
C LYS A 2 12.35 8.75 17.15
N TYR A 3 11.20 9.36 16.94
CA TYR A 3 11.14 10.78 16.58
C TYR A 3 10.65 11.58 17.78
N GLU A 4 11.35 12.64 18.10
CA GLU A 4 10.92 13.61 19.10
C GLU A 4 10.44 14.85 18.36
N SER A 5 9.21 15.26 18.62
CA SER A 5 8.62 16.47 18.05
C SER A 5 8.58 17.55 19.12
N TYR A 6 9.06 18.74 18.77
CA TYR A 6 9.03 19.92 19.63
C TYR A 6 8.09 20.95 19.01
N GLY A 7 7.27 21.59 19.80
CA GLY A 7 6.52 22.76 19.35
C GLY A 7 5.14 22.92 19.97
N SER A 8 4.61 24.13 19.93
CA SER A 8 3.21 24.41 20.23
C SER A 8 2.34 23.93 19.08
N GLN A 9 1.78 22.75 19.21
CA GLN A 9 0.77 22.27 18.27
C GLN A 9 -0.62 22.66 18.75
N GLN A 10 -1.54 22.85 17.82
CA GLN A 10 -2.95 23.02 18.19
C GLN A 10 -3.47 21.69 18.76
N PRO A 11 -4.33 21.76 19.80
CA PRO A 11 -5.03 20.59 20.28
C PRO A 11 -5.72 19.85 19.15
N ALA A 12 -5.66 18.55 19.16
CA ALA A 12 -6.18 17.69 18.10
C ALA A 12 -7.06 16.57 18.67
N VAL A 13 -7.90 16.01 17.83
CA VAL A 13 -8.70 14.83 18.14
C VAL A 13 -8.12 13.60 17.47
N HIS A 14 -8.32 12.45 18.10
CA HIS A 14 -7.78 11.16 17.63
C HIS A 14 -8.85 10.08 17.54
N SER A 15 -10.14 10.47 17.55
CA SER A 15 -11.25 9.55 17.42
C SER A 15 -11.28 8.90 16.03
N GLN A 16 -11.58 7.61 16.01
CA GLN A 16 -11.83 6.87 14.78
C GLN A 16 -13.34 6.77 14.45
N LYS A 17 -14.17 7.42 15.25
CA LYS A 17 -15.62 7.45 15.07
C LYS A 17 -16.05 8.82 14.56
N GLU A 18 -17.15 8.83 13.83
CA GLU A 18 -17.86 10.05 13.48
C GLU A 18 -18.44 10.73 14.72
N GLY A 19 -18.43 12.06 14.73
CA GLY A 19 -19.06 12.85 15.78
C GLY A 19 -18.18 13.98 16.31
N TYR A 20 -18.66 14.60 17.40
CA TYR A 20 -18.04 15.73 18.06
C TYR A 20 -17.12 15.27 19.18
N PHE A 21 -15.91 15.83 19.19
CA PHE A 21 -14.89 15.48 20.19
C PHE A 21 -14.14 16.74 20.67
N LEU A 22 -13.88 16.75 21.96
CA LEU A 22 -13.05 17.79 22.58
C LEU A 22 -11.58 17.53 22.26
N ALA A 23 -10.90 18.56 21.73
CA ALA A 23 -9.46 18.67 21.70
C ALA A 23 -9.08 19.64 22.81
N ASP A 24 -8.67 19.10 23.95
CA ASP A 24 -8.31 19.91 25.10
C ASP A 24 -6.96 20.57 24.89
N ARG A 25 -6.73 21.66 25.66
CA ARG A 25 -5.47 22.41 25.65
C ARG A 25 -4.27 21.49 25.82
N LEU A 26 -3.19 21.84 25.14
CA LEU A 26 -1.89 21.23 25.34
C LEU A 26 -1.04 22.05 26.30
N PRO A 27 -0.11 21.43 27.04
CA PRO A 27 0.91 22.18 27.79
C PRO A 27 1.66 23.16 26.87
N LEU A 28 2.10 24.29 27.40
CA LEU A 28 2.84 25.30 26.62
C LEU A 28 4.12 24.72 25.99
N THR A 29 4.72 23.76 26.67
CA THR A 29 5.88 23.01 26.19
C THR A 29 5.71 21.54 26.52
N TYR A 30 5.87 20.66 25.53
CA TYR A 30 5.80 19.23 25.74
C TYR A 30 6.69 18.49 24.74
N PHE A 31 7.03 17.27 25.12
CA PHE A 31 7.73 16.32 24.24
C PHE A 31 6.73 15.24 23.81
N SER A 32 6.69 14.98 22.53
CA SER A 32 5.86 13.93 21.95
C SER A 32 6.75 12.81 21.43
N ASP A 33 6.61 11.61 22.00
CA ASP A 33 7.37 10.43 21.62
C ASP A 33 6.57 9.60 20.61
N GLN A 34 6.90 9.73 19.33
CA GLN A 34 6.38 8.84 18.28
C GLN A 34 7.31 7.62 18.13
N VAL A 35 6.72 6.45 18.08
CA VAL A 35 7.41 5.17 17.92
C VAL A 35 6.88 4.46 16.67
N THR A 36 7.76 3.93 15.85
CA THR A 36 7.42 2.98 14.77
C THR A 36 7.90 1.59 15.17
N ASP A 37 6.98 0.69 15.43
CA ASP A 37 7.26 -0.74 15.68
C ASP A 37 6.87 -1.54 14.43
N SER A 38 7.87 -1.92 13.64
CA SER A 38 7.71 -2.74 12.44
C SER A 38 8.46 -4.05 12.63
N LYS A 39 7.74 -5.17 12.49
CA LYS A 39 8.27 -6.54 12.58
C LYS A 39 7.83 -7.29 11.34
N GLU A 40 8.54 -7.04 10.25
CA GLU A 40 8.29 -7.71 8.98
C GLU A 40 8.73 -9.17 9.07
N MET A 41 7.88 -10.05 8.56
CA MET A 41 8.13 -11.48 8.47
C MET A 41 7.97 -11.94 7.03
N ASP A 42 9.03 -12.54 6.50
CA ASP A 42 9.06 -13.15 5.18
C ASP A 42 9.44 -14.62 5.30
N PHE A 43 8.57 -15.47 4.80
CA PHE A 43 8.80 -16.91 4.71
C PHE A 43 8.85 -17.32 3.24
N ALA A 44 9.78 -18.18 2.89
CA ALA A 44 9.86 -18.74 1.56
C ALA A 44 10.31 -20.20 1.59
N ALA A 45 9.62 -21.04 0.82
CA ALA A 45 10.02 -22.41 0.53
C ALA A 45 9.95 -22.63 -0.99
N SER A 46 10.93 -23.30 -1.56
CA SER A 46 10.94 -23.59 -3.00
C SER A 46 11.54 -24.95 -3.31
N LEU A 47 10.96 -25.62 -4.30
CA LEU A 47 11.50 -26.81 -4.93
C LEU A 47 11.75 -26.50 -6.41
N LYS A 48 12.96 -26.80 -6.89
CA LYS A 48 13.35 -26.57 -8.28
C LYS A 48 13.88 -27.86 -8.88
N TYR A 49 13.51 -28.10 -10.11
CA TYR A 49 13.97 -29.21 -10.92
C TYR A 49 14.59 -28.70 -12.20
N ASN A 50 15.78 -29.17 -12.52
CA ASN A 50 16.48 -28.86 -13.74
C ASN A 50 16.86 -30.18 -14.42
N TRP A 51 16.51 -30.29 -15.69
CA TRP A 51 16.83 -31.43 -16.50
C TRP A 51 17.49 -30.95 -17.80
N HIS A 52 18.58 -31.62 -18.20
CA HIS A 52 19.33 -31.27 -19.39
C HIS A 52 19.53 -32.52 -20.23
N LYS A 53 19.27 -32.40 -21.51
CA LYS A 53 19.55 -33.45 -22.48
C LYS A 53 20.21 -32.88 -23.71
N ARG A 54 21.17 -33.62 -24.18
CA ARG A 54 21.93 -33.29 -25.42
C ARG A 54 21.82 -34.48 -26.39
N TRP A 55 21.49 -34.16 -27.64
CA TRP A 55 21.47 -35.11 -28.76
C TRP A 55 22.32 -34.50 -29.86
N GLU A 56 23.42 -35.12 -30.23
CA GLU A 56 24.28 -34.59 -31.28
C GLU A 56 24.41 -33.06 -31.21
N ASP A 57 23.71 -32.36 -32.11
CA ASP A 57 23.75 -30.89 -32.22
C ASP A 57 22.57 -30.18 -31.51
N LYS A 58 21.63 -30.96 -30.92
CA LYS A 58 20.48 -30.40 -30.23
C LYS A 58 20.68 -30.39 -28.70
N LYS A 59 20.21 -29.36 -28.06
CA LYS A 59 20.19 -29.26 -26.58
C LYS A 59 18.82 -28.87 -26.09
N SER A 60 18.38 -29.53 -25.03
CA SER A 60 17.16 -29.21 -24.30
C SER A 60 17.51 -28.98 -22.84
N SER A 61 16.91 -27.95 -22.25
CA SER A 61 17.07 -27.63 -20.85
C SER A 61 15.68 -27.26 -20.28
N LEU A 62 15.10 -28.20 -19.56
CA LEU A 62 13.82 -28.03 -18.87
C LEU A 62 14.09 -27.56 -17.44
N LYS A 63 13.42 -26.49 -17.04
CA LYS A 63 13.37 -26.00 -15.66
C LYS A 63 11.95 -25.99 -15.18
N ALA A 64 11.68 -26.56 -14.03
CA ALA A 64 10.38 -26.50 -13.39
C ALA A 64 10.56 -26.19 -11.90
N GLY A 65 9.55 -25.60 -11.28
CA GLY A 65 9.61 -25.38 -9.84
C GLY A 65 8.29 -24.95 -9.27
N VAL A 66 8.19 -25.12 -7.97
CA VAL A 66 7.13 -24.61 -7.13
C VAL A 66 7.73 -23.75 -6.02
N GLN A 67 7.05 -22.69 -5.66
CA GLN A 67 7.48 -21.80 -4.60
C GLN A 67 6.27 -21.34 -3.80
N TRP A 68 6.41 -21.39 -2.49
CA TRP A 68 5.51 -20.74 -1.57
C TRP A 68 6.24 -19.58 -0.89
N LYS A 69 5.56 -18.44 -0.79
CA LYS A 69 5.99 -17.27 -0.03
C LYS A 69 4.86 -16.82 0.87
N ALA A 70 5.22 -16.34 2.05
CA ALA A 70 4.28 -15.65 2.92
C ALA A 70 4.98 -14.42 3.49
N ASN A 71 4.30 -13.28 3.47
CA ASN A 71 4.79 -12.04 4.04
C ASN A 71 3.71 -11.35 4.85
N GLY A 72 4.13 -10.67 5.89
CA GLY A 72 3.27 -9.93 6.80
C GLY A 72 4.07 -9.10 7.78
N ASN A 73 3.38 -8.35 8.62
CA ASN A 73 4.00 -7.54 9.65
C ASN A 73 3.23 -7.71 10.96
N VAL A 74 3.92 -8.03 12.04
CA VAL A 74 3.34 -8.26 13.38
C VAL A 74 3.70 -7.14 14.37
N GLY A 75 4.19 -6.01 13.87
CA GLY A 75 4.47 -4.83 14.67
C GLY A 75 3.22 -4.05 15.07
N GLN A 76 3.35 -3.19 16.07
CA GLN A 76 2.28 -2.31 16.52
C GLN A 76 2.06 -1.12 15.58
N GLY A 77 2.91 -0.93 14.56
CA GLY A 77 2.82 0.21 13.67
C GLY A 77 3.37 1.50 14.26
N GLU A 78 2.82 2.61 13.81
CA GLU A 78 3.16 3.92 14.34
C GLU A 78 2.23 4.28 15.50
N TYR A 79 2.80 4.62 16.64
CA TYR A 79 2.04 5.06 17.79
C TYR A 79 2.79 6.10 18.61
N TYR A 80 2.06 6.88 19.40
CA TYR A 80 2.62 7.80 20.37
C TYR A 80 2.55 7.17 21.75
N LYS A 81 3.60 7.35 22.58
CA LYS A 81 3.60 6.87 23.96
C LYS A 81 2.50 7.51 24.79
N ASP A 82 2.29 8.81 24.54
CA ASP A 82 1.14 9.56 25.05
C ASP A 82 0.27 9.99 23.87
N PRO A 83 -0.87 9.35 23.63
CA PRO A 83 -1.75 9.72 22.52
C PRO A 83 -2.32 11.13 22.61
N SER A 84 -2.44 11.72 23.81
CA SER A 84 -2.95 13.07 23.99
C SER A 84 -2.02 14.13 23.39
N LEU A 85 -0.73 13.81 23.28
CA LEU A 85 0.32 14.65 22.69
C LEU A 85 0.61 14.29 21.22
N ALA A 86 -0.21 13.46 20.61
CA ALA A 86 0.00 13.06 19.23
C ALA A 86 -0.28 14.21 18.26
N ALA A 87 0.41 14.17 17.11
CA ALA A 87 0.22 15.15 16.04
C ALA A 87 -1.22 15.14 15.50
N ASN A 88 -1.65 16.29 14.98
CA ASN A 88 -2.96 16.42 14.34
C ASN A 88 -3.14 15.37 13.24
N GLY A 89 -4.33 14.81 13.17
CA GLY A 89 -4.68 13.76 12.21
C GLY A 89 -4.12 12.37 12.53
N TYR A 90 -3.39 12.20 13.64
CA TYR A 90 -2.93 10.88 14.08
C TYR A 90 -4.11 9.96 14.38
N ARG A 91 -4.03 8.72 13.84
CA ARG A 91 -4.93 7.62 14.19
C ARG A 91 -4.08 6.34 14.31
N PRO A 92 -4.22 5.59 15.40
CA PRO A 92 -3.50 4.33 15.56
C PRO A 92 -3.93 3.33 14.48
N ARG A 93 -2.95 2.64 13.92
CA ARG A 93 -3.17 1.57 12.96
C ARG A 93 -2.06 0.53 13.10
N PRO A 94 -2.28 -0.51 13.89
CA PRO A 94 -1.30 -1.58 14.04
C PRO A 94 -1.11 -2.35 12.72
N TYR A 95 0.10 -2.78 12.45
CA TYR A 95 0.39 -3.59 11.26
C TYR A 95 -0.24 -4.97 11.34
N THR A 96 -0.59 -5.44 12.54
CA THR A 96 -1.35 -6.68 12.77
C THR A 96 -2.76 -6.65 12.20
N ASP A 97 -3.29 -5.48 11.85
CA ASP A 97 -4.59 -5.36 11.16
C ASP A 97 -4.54 -5.87 9.71
N TYR A 98 -3.32 -6.05 9.18
CA TYR A 98 -3.12 -6.61 7.85
C TYR A 98 -2.92 -8.13 7.93
N PRO A 99 -3.71 -8.92 7.21
CA PRO A 99 -3.50 -10.36 7.15
C PRO A 99 -2.21 -10.69 6.40
N PHE A 100 -1.62 -11.84 6.74
CA PHE A 100 -0.52 -12.38 5.94
C PHE A 100 -0.97 -12.67 4.52
N MET A 101 -0.14 -12.31 3.57
CA MET A 101 -0.32 -12.63 2.16
C MET A 101 0.53 -13.84 1.79
N HIS A 102 -0.13 -14.90 1.34
CA HIS A 102 0.52 -16.10 0.86
C HIS A 102 0.50 -16.10 -0.67
N ASN A 103 1.61 -16.42 -1.29
CA ASN A 103 1.74 -16.58 -2.73
C ASN A 103 2.29 -17.98 -3.04
N LEU A 104 1.49 -18.80 -3.69
CA LEU A 104 1.90 -20.10 -4.23
C LEU A 104 2.13 -19.94 -5.72
N SER A 105 3.32 -20.24 -6.20
CA SER A 105 3.66 -20.16 -7.61
C SER A 105 4.23 -21.49 -8.14
N ALA A 106 3.92 -21.80 -9.39
CA ALA A 106 4.52 -22.88 -10.13
C ALA A 106 4.98 -22.37 -11.49
N TYR A 107 6.09 -22.90 -11.99
CA TYR A 107 6.58 -22.54 -13.32
C TYR A 107 7.20 -23.73 -14.04
N VAL A 108 7.15 -23.66 -15.35
CA VAL A 108 7.88 -24.54 -16.26
C VAL A 108 8.50 -23.67 -17.37
N GLU A 109 9.71 -23.97 -17.74
CA GLU A 109 10.43 -23.31 -18.82
C GLU A 109 11.28 -24.32 -19.57
N GLU A 110 11.16 -24.31 -20.88
CA GLU A 110 11.98 -25.10 -21.80
C GLU A 110 12.86 -24.17 -22.63
N HIS A 111 14.15 -24.47 -22.67
CA HIS A 111 15.11 -23.85 -23.55
C HIS A 111 15.68 -24.89 -24.54
N LEU A 112 15.43 -24.67 -25.82
CA LEU A 112 15.85 -25.52 -26.91
C LEU A 112 16.95 -24.83 -27.75
N THR A 113 18.01 -25.57 -28.05
CA THR A 113 18.98 -25.18 -29.04
C THR A 113 18.90 -26.15 -30.19
N LEU A 114 18.63 -25.67 -31.41
CA LEU A 114 18.40 -26.46 -32.61
C LEU A 114 19.35 -26.01 -33.69
N PRO A 115 20.00 -26.94 -34.42
CA PRO A 115 20.70 -26.60 -35.64
C PRO A 115 19.67 -26.32 -36.75
N VAL A 116 19.87 -25.26 -37.53
CA VAL A 116 19.08 -24.90 -38.69
C VAL A 116 20.05 -24.67 -39.83
N ALA A 117 20.19 -25.63 -40.70
CA ALA A 117 21.25 -25.68 -41.71
C ALA A 117 22.63 -25.56 -41.05
N GLN A 118 23.41 -24.52 -41.42
CA GLN A 118 24.72 -24.24 -40.81
C GLN A 118 24.66 -23.24 -39.67
N THR A 119 23.46 -22.93 -39.18
CA THR A 119 23.20 -21.90 -38.20
C THR A 119 22.55 -22.48 -36.93
N LYS A 120 22.29 -21.65 -35.94
CA LYS A 120 21.79 -22.06 -34.64
C LYS A 120 20.54 -21.25 -34.26
N LEU A 121 19.48 -21.96 -33.92
CA LEU A 121 18.24 -21.38 -33.39
C LEU A 121 18.10 -21.73 -31.91
N GLU A 122 17.94 -20.72 -31.05
CA GLU A 122 17.65 -20.85 -29.62
C GLU A 122 16.22 -20.41 -29.38
N LEU A 123 15.42 -21.27 -28.75
CA LEU A 123 14.05 -21.03 -28.39
C LEU A 123 13.89 -21.17 -26.89
N THR A 124 13.15 -20.27 -26.27
CA THR A 124 12.77 -20.38 -24.86
C THR A 124 11.26 -20.17 -24.75
N ALA A 125 10.56 -21.14 -24.16
CA ALA A 125 9.16 -21.01 -23.85
C ALA A 125 8.92 -21.31 -22.36
N GLY A 126 8.12 -20.49 -21.68
CA GLY A 126 7.85 -20.68 -20.28
C GLY A 126 6.44 -20.25 -19.90
N LEU A 127 5.93 -20.87 -18.86
CA LEU A 127 4.67 -20.51 -18.24
C LEU A 127 4.87 -20.46 -16.73
N ARG A 128 4.40 -19.39 -16.11
CA ARG A 128 4.32 -19.25 -14.66
C ARG A 128 2.86 -19.03 -14.25
N MET A 129 2.44 -19.76 -13.24
CA MET A 129 1.18 -19.56 -12.53
C MET A 129 1.47 -19.03 -11.13
N GLU A 130 0.69 -18.08 -10.68
CA GLU A 130 0.72 -17.58 -9.31
C GLU A 130 -0.70 -17.60 -8.74
N ASN A 131 -0.83 -18.02 -7.50
CA ASN A 131 -2.07 -17.96 -6.74
C ASN A 131 -1.80 -17.22 -5.43
N VAL A 132 -2.54 -16.15 -5.19
CA VAL A 132 -2.44 -15.38 -3.95
C VAL A 132 -3.62 -15.69 -3.06
N TYR A 133 -3.30 -16.00 -1.81
CA TYR A 133 -4.23 -16.24 -0.74
C TYR A 133 -4.03 -15.18 0.36
N ILE A 134 -5.11 -14.46 0.69
CA ILE A 134 -5.15 -13.46 1.77
C ILE A 134 -6.40 -13.75 2.59
N ALA A 135 -6.23 -14.22 3.84
CA ALA A 135 -7.35 -14.59 4.70
C ALA A 135 -8.33 -13.42 4.89
N ASN A 136 -9.63 -13.72 4.86
CA ASN A 136 -10.70 -12.75 5.08
C ASN A 136 -10.67 -11.51 4.17
N SER A 137 -10.07 -11.64 2.99
CA SER A 137 -9.98 -10.55 2.00
C SER A 137 -10.93 -10.78 0.84
N LEU A 138 -11.46 -9.69 0.28
CA LEU A 138 -12.17 -9.69 -1.00
C LEU A 138 -11.28 -10.15 -2.17
N TYR A 139 -9.96 -10.07 -1.98
CA TYR A 139 -8.93 -10.41 -2.98
C TYR A 139 -8.31 -11.78 -2.75
N ASN A 140 -8.95 -12.59 -1.93
CA ASN A 140 -8.50 -13.94 -1.64
C ASN A 140 -8.60 -14.85 -2.87
N ASN A 141 -7.65 -15.79 -3.00
CA ASN A 141 -7.63 -16.85 -4.00
C ASN A 141 -7.66 -16.34 -5.46
N LYS A 142 -6.83 -15.38 -5.79
CA LYS A 142 -6.66 -14.85 -7.14
C LYS A 142 -5.49 -15.51 -7.84
N SER A 143 -5.75 -16.06 -9.03
CA SER A 143 -4.74 -16.75 -9.86
C SER A 143 -4.39 -15.95 -11.10
N THR A 144 -3.13 -16.03 -11.52
CA THR A 144 -2.60 -15.39 -12.71
C THR A 144 -1.75 -16.36 -13.54
N PHE A 145 -1.58 -16.04 -14.83
CA PHE A 145 -0.78 -16.81 -15.77
C PHE A 145 0.12 -15.89 -16.57
N SER A 146 1.41 -16.15 -16.51
CA SER A 146 2.45 -15.36 -17.12
C SER A 146 3.24 -16.19 -18.15
N PRO A 147 2.76 -16.31 -19.39
CA PRO A 147 3.50 -16.95 -20.46
C PRO A 147 4.65 -16.05 -20.95
N ARG A 148 5.72 -16.70 -21.43
CA ARG A 148 6.83 -16.04 -22.11
C ARG A 148 7.37 -16.88 -23.24
N PHE A 149 7.83 -16.21 -24.29
CA PHE A 149 8.46 -16.83 -25.44
C PHE A 149 9.61 -15.94 -25.92
N ASN A 150 10.77 -16.54 -26.19
CA ASN A 150 11.90 -15.87 -26.78
C ASN A 150 12.51 -16.76 -27.85
N ALA A 151 12.99 -16.14 -28.93
CA ALA A 151 13.72 -16.78 -30.01
C ALA A 151 14.96 -15.96 -30.36
N LYS A 152 16.08 -16.64 -30.56
CA LYS A 152 17.29 -16.05 -31.10
C LYS A 152 17.81 -16.95 -32.25
N TRP A 153 17.94 -16.37 -33.42
CA TRP A 153 18.43 -17.08 -34.57
C TRP A 153 19.74 -16.45 -35.05
N GLN A 154 20.80 -17.24 -35.03
CA GLN A 154 22.08 -16.86 -35.59
C GLN A 154 22.03 -17.15 -37.11
N LEU A 155 21.82 -16.12 -37.90
CA LEU A 155 21.65 -16.23 -39.36
C LEU A 155 22.99 -16.43 -40.11
N ALA A 156 24.05 -15.85 -39.57
CA ALA A 156 25.40 -15.95 -40.08
C ALA A 156 26.42 -15.78 -38.96
N GLU A 157 27.68 -16.03 -39.22
CA GLU A 157 28.76 -15.67 -38.31
C GLU A 157 28.73 -14.16 -38.04
N GLY A 158 28.72 -13.78 -36.76
CA GLY A 158 28.60 -12.38 -36.35
C GLY A 158 27.25 -11.72 -36.54
N PHE A 159 26.18 -12.41 -37.03
CA PHE A 159 24.87 -11.80 -37.23
C PHE A 159 23.75 -12.66 -36.67
N SER A 160 22.94 -12.09 -35.77
CA SER A 160 21.77 -12.75 -35.21
C SER A 160 20.57 -11.81 -35.10
N ILE A 161 19.37 -12.39 -35.21
CA ILE A 161 18.10 -11.74 -34.89
C ILE A 161 17.52 -12.37 -33.65
N ARG A 162 16.76 -11.56 -32.88
CA ARG A 162 16.06 -12.03 -31.68
C ARG A 162 14.72 -11.39 -31.57
N GLY A 163 13.79 -12.13 -30.97
CA GLY A 163 12.49 -11.62 -30.63
C GLY A 163 11.98 -12.26 -29.35
N GLY A 164 11.18 -11.53 -28.64
CA GLY A 164 10.60 -11.99 -27.39
C GLY A 164 9.22 -11.41 -27.15
N TRP A 165 8.42 -12.18 -26.47
CA TRP A 165 7.14 -11.76 -25.96
C TRP A 165 6.86 -12.42 -24.63
N GLY A 166 6.28 -11.63 -23.71
CA GLY A 166 5.90 -12.17 -22.42
C GLY A 166 4.85 -11.32 -21.73
N ILE A 167 4.14 -11.96 -20.81
CA ILE A 167 3.18 -11.34 -19.92
C ILE A 167 3.73 -11.43 -18.51
N THR A 168 3.67 -10.31 -17.79
CA THR A 168 3.95 -10.24 -16.36
C THR A 168 2.74 -9.66 -15.68
N GLU A 169 2.27 -10.34 -14.65
CA GLU A 169 1.16 -9.86 -13.84
C GLU A 169 1.68 -9.47 -12.45
N LYS A 170 1.16 -8.35 -11.93
CA LYS A 170 1.56 -7.78 -10.65
C LYS A 170 0.36 -7.65 -9.74
N LEU A 171 0.47 -8.23 -8.54
CA LEU A 171 -0.49 -8.04 -7.46
C LEU A 171 -0.47 -6.59 -6.98
N PRO A 172 -1.62 -6.00 -6.61
CA PRO A 172 -1.66 -4.76 -5.86
C PRO A 172 -0.83 -4.84 -4.57
N SER A 173 -0.19 -3.75 -4.23
CA SER A 173 0.50 -3.65 -2.94
C SER A 173 -0.51 -3.61 -1.78
N TYR A 174 -0.06 -3.87 -0.55
CA TYR A 174 -0.90 -3.70 0.64
C TYR A 174 -1.52 -2.30 0.73
N TYR A 175 -0.82 -1.27 0.31
CA TYR A 175 -1.34 0.09 0.26
C TYR A 175 -2.59 0.25 -0.61
N ILE A 176 -2.67 -0.48 -1.73
CA ILE A 176 -3.84 -0.50 -2.61
C ILE A 176 -4.95 -1.41 -2.06
N LEU A 177 -4.58 -2.58 -1.53
CA LEU A 177 -5.55 -3.55 -1.00
C LEU A 177 -6.17 -3.09 0.32
N TYR A 178 -5.39 -2.39 1.14
CA TYR A 178 -5.77 -1.92 2.47
C TYR A 178 -5.36 -0.45 2.65
N PRO A 179 -6.01 0.49 1.95
CA PRO A 179 -5.71 1.90 2.09
C PRO A 179 -5.94 2.35 3.54
N LYS A 180 -5.14 3.31 3.98
CA LYS A 180 -5.31 3.91 5.30
C LYS A 180 -6.67 4.62 5.35
N GLN A 181 -7.42 4.37 6.42
CA GLN A 181 -8.61 5.15 6.72
C GLN A 181 -8.21 6.60 6.98
N GLU A 182 -8.82 7.53 6.28
CA GLU A 182 -8.61 8.95 6.46
C GLU A 182 -9.76 9.56 7.26
N TYR A 183 -9.48 10.66 7.92
CA TYR A 183 -10.42 11.39 8.77
C TYR A 183 -10.34 12.87 8.47
N ARG A 184 -11.46 13.53 8.50
CA ARG A 184 -11.55 14.98 8.42
C ARG A 184 -12.00 15.52 9.75
N ASP A 185 -11.12 16.24 10.41
CA ASP A 185 -11.42 16.93 11.67
C ASP A 185 -11.73 18.39 11.34
N ILE A 186 -12.99 18.78 11.53
CA ILE A 186 -13.48 20.11 11.22
C ILE A 186 -13.76 20.83 12.52
N GLN A 187 -13.11 21.97 12.73
CA GLN A 187 -13.34 22.78 13.89
C GLN A 187 -14.78 23.30 13.88
N SER A 188 -15.57 22.90 14.86
CA SER A 188 -16.95 23.35 15.04
C SER A 188 -17.04 24.49 16.04
N PHE A 189 -16.23 24.45 17.10
CA PHE A 189 -16.21 25.48 18.13
C PHE A 189 -14.81 25.62 18.72
N GLY A 190 -14.46 26.84 19.15
CA GLY A 190 -13.21 27.11 19.84
C GLY A 190 -13.42 28.08 21.01
N PHE A 191 -12.71 27.83 22.09
CA PHE A 191 -12.79 28.70 23.27
C PHE A 191 -11.43 28.78 23.96
N SER A 192 -11.15 29.96 24.51
CA SER A 192 -9.92 30.27 25.22
C SER A 192 -10.19 30.62 26.67
N TYR A 193 -9.31 30.22 27.52
CA TYR A 193 -9.29 30.55 28.94
C TYR A 193 -7.84 30.75 29.42
N ALA A 194 -7.64 31.06 30.69
CA ALA A 194 -6.33 31.54 31.18
C ALA A 194 -5.14 30.64 30.83
N GLU A 195 -5.35 29.35 30.73
CA GLU A 195 -4.28 28.37 30.53
C GLU A 195 -4.15 27.83 29.09
N GLY A 196 -4.93 28.34 28.15
CA GLY A 196 -4.83 27.92 26.75
C GLY A 196 -6.13 27.95 25.97
N THR A 197 -6.13 27.28 24.83
CA THR A 197 -7.30 27.17 23.93
C THR A 197 -7.66 25.72 23.72
N SER A 198 -8.95 25.43 23.81
CA SER A 198 -9.52 24.11 23.47
C SER A 198 -10.48 24.25 22.30
N TYR A 199 -10.67 23.16 21.57
CA TYR A 199 -11.54 23.13 20.42
C TYR A 199 -12.50 21.93 20.48
N ILE A 200 -13.67 22.10 19.91
CA ILE A 200 -14.55 20.99 19.56
C ILE A 200 -14.44 20.77 18.07
N TYR A 201 -14.06 19.57 17.68
CA TYR A 201 -14.02 19.15 16.30
C TYR A 201 -15.16 18.18 16.00
N TYR A 202 -15.73 18.33 14.81
CA TYR A 202 -16.52 17.28 14.21
C TYR A 202 -15.58 16.40 13.39
N THR A 203 -15.46 15.13 13.75
CA THR A 203 -14.67 14.14 13.04
C THR A 203 -15.56 13.39 12.05
N GLN A 204 -15.20 13.41 10.78
CA GLN A 204 -15.81 12.64 9.71
C GLN A 204 -14.83 11.61 9.18
N PRO A 205 -15.04 10.30 9.39
CA PRO A 205 -14.29 9.27 8.70
C PRO A 205 -14.61 9.28 7.20
N TYR A 206 -13.58 9.22 6.34
CA TYR A 206 -13.80 9.01 4.92
C TYR A 206 -14.26 7.57 4.65
N THR A 207 -15.26 7.42 3.81
CA THR A 207 -15.72 6.09 3.40
C THR A 207 -14.74 5.47 2.43
N VAL A 208 -14.07 4.39 2.84
CA VAL A 208 -13.22 3.58 1.94
C VAL A 208 -14.10 2.58 1.22
N ARG A 209 -14.18 2.69 -0.11
CA ARG A 209 -14.92 1.77 -0.97
C ARG A 209 -13.93 0.88 -1.70
N TYR A 210 -14.09 -0.43 -1.58
CA TYR A 210 -13.25 -1.43 -2.23
C TYR A 210 -13.88 -1.89 -3.54
N ASN A 211 -13.05 -2.01 -4.59
CA ASN A 211 -13.48 -2.63 -5.83
C ASN A 211 -13.33 -4.16 -5.73
N PRO A 212 -14.42 -4.94 -5.61
CA PRO A 212 -14.33 -6.39 -5.52
C PRO A 212 -13.82 -7.06 -6.81
N ASP A 213 -13.95 -6.35 -7.94
CA ASP A 213 -13.53 -6.81 -9.27
C ASP A 213 -12.12 -6.34 -9.64
N LEU A 214 -11.32 -5.93 -8.67
CA LEU A 214 -9.95 -5.50 -8.91
C LEU A 214 -9.16 -6.61 -9.61
N LYS A 215 -8.65 -6.29 -10.81
CA LYS A 215 -7.83 -7.19 -11.61
C LYS A 215 -6.36 -6.93 -11.36
N TRP A 216 -5.53 -7.95 -11.54
CA TRP A 216 -4.09 -7.74 -11.52
C TRP A 216 -3.66 -6.82 -12.64
N GLN A 217 -2.68 -5.98 -12.34
CA GLN A 217 -2.02 -5.20 -13.37
C GLN A 217 -1.25 -6.15 -14.27
N ARG A 218 -1.48 -6.02 -15.57
CA ARG A 218 -0.89 -6.90 -16.59
C ARG A 218 -0.02 -6.08 -17.53
N ASN A 219 1.24 -6.46 -17.63
CA ASN A 219 2.19 -5.90 -18.59
C ASN A 219 2.46 -6.93 -19.67
N SER A 220 2.25 -6.55 -20.93
CA SER A 220 2.65 -7.32 -22.10
C SER A 220 3.86 -6.62 -22.73
N ASN A 221 4.97 -7.33 -22.78
CA ASN A 221 6.21 -6.84 -23.35
C ASN A 221 6.49 -7.61 -24.64
N SER A 222 6.81 -6.88 -25.70
CA SER A 222 7.27 -7.44 -26.98
C SER A 222 8.56 -6.77 -27.35
N GLU A 223 9.52 -7.53 -27.79
CA GLU A 223 10.80 -7.01 -28.28
C GLU A 223 11.22 -7.69 -29.57
N PHE A 224 11.91 -6.96 -30.41
CA PHE A 224 12.59 -7.46 -31.60
C PHE A 224 13.90 -6.72 -31.79
N GLY A 225 14.95 -7.45 -32.10
CA GLY A 225 16.27 -6.86 -32.28
C GLY A 225 17.19 -7.68 -33.19
N PHE A 226 18.28 -7.07 -33.53
CA PHE A 226 19.38 -7.74 -34.18
C PHE A 226 20.71 -7.37 -33.53
N ASP A 227 21.65 -8.30 -33.58
CA ASP A 227 23.01 -8.14 -33.11
C ASP A 227 23.95 -8.44 -34.29
N ALA A 228 24.88 -7.53 -34.53
CA ALA A 228 25.91 -7.69 -35.55
C ALA A 228 27.31 -7.51 -34.93
N GLU A 229 28.23 -8.38 -35.28
CA GLU A 229 29.61 -8.32 -34.83
C GLU A 229 30.50 -8.39 -36.08
N PHE A 230 31.29 -7.35 -36.34
CA PHE A 230 32.21 -7.27 -37.43
C PHE A 230 33.49 -6.58 -36.99
N LEU A 231 34.62 -7.16 -37.37
CA LEU A 231 35.93 -6.77 -36.83
C LEU A 231 35.86 -6.77 -35.28
N ASP A 232 36.29 -5.71 -34.65
CA ASP A 232 36.27 -5.56 -33.19
C ASP A 232 35.04 -4.77 -32.70
N THR A 233 34.02 -4.61 -33.54
CA THR A 233 32.84 -3.79 -33.23
C THR A 233 31.60 -4.66 -33.07
N LYS A 234 30.84 -4.43 -31.96
CA LYS A 234 29.53 -5.04 -31.73
C LYS A 234 28.45 -3.98 -31.81
N VAL A 235 27.44 -4.23 -32.61
CA VAL A 235 26.26 -3.37 -32.77
C VAL A 235 25.04 -4.16 -32.38
N SER A 236 24.23 -3.62 -31.49
CA SER A 236 22.95 -4.18 -31.10
C SER A 236 21.85 -3.11 -31.22
N LEU A 237 20.79 -3.43 -31.97
CA LEU A 237 19.62 -2.58 -32.09
C LEU A 237 18.40 -3.35 -31.63
N VAL A 238 17.61 -2.76 -30.74
CA VAL A 238 16.41 -3.38 -30.15
C VAL A 238 15.25 -2.39 -30.16
N GLY A 239 14.14 -2.81 -30.76
CA GLY A 239 12.84 -2.16 -30.59
C GLY A 239 11.98 -2.91 -29.59
N PHE A 240 11.24 -2.19 -28.77
CA PHE A 240 10.33 -2.80 -27.82
C PHE A 240 8.97 -2.10 -27.79
N TYR A 241 7.94 -2.86 -27.44
CA TYR A 241 6.60 -2.37 -27.22
C TYR A 241 6.05 -2.93 -25.90
N ASN A 242 5.69 -2.04 -25.00
CA ASN A 242 5.16 -2.38 -23.68
C ASN A 242 3.73 -1.87 -23.54
N LEU A 243 2.82 -2.76 -23.16
CA LEU A 243 1.42 -2.44 -22.92
C LEU A 243 1.03 -2.83 -21.50
N THR A 244 0.70 -1.80 -20.71
CA THR A 244 0.16 -2.00 -19.35
C THR A 244 -1.35 -1.93 -19.38
N ARG A 245 -2.01 -2.93 -18.80
CA ARG A 245 -3.46 -2.99 -18.59
C ARG A 245 -3.77 -3.07 -17.10
N ASN A 246 -4.96 -2.57 -16.72
CA ASN A 246 -5.44 -2.54 -15.34
C ASN A 246 -4.42 -1.91 -14.37
N PRO A 247 -3.87 -0.72 -14.64
CA PRO A 247 -3.06 -0.02 -13.65
C PRO A 247 -3.92 0.30 -12.43
N TYR A 248 -3.31 0.23 -11.23
CA TYR A 248 -4.01 0.58 -10.02
C TYR A 248 -4.05 2.08 -9.84
N ASN A 249 -5.22 2.57 -9.43
CA ASN A 249 -5.42 3.97 -9.08
C ASN A 249 -6.48 4.10 -7.99
N PHE A 250 -6.42 5.19 -7.24
CA PHE A 250 -7.48 5.62 -6.35
C PHE A 250 -8.39 6.59 -7.11
N LEU A 251 -9.68 6.48 -6.85
CA LEU A 251 -10.68 7.42 -7.34
C LEU A 251 -11.29 8.13 -6.13
N ASP A 252 -11.17 9.44 -6.11
CA ASP A 252 -11.81 10.26 -5.10
C ASP A 252 -13.30 10.38 -5.43
N ILE A 253 -14.13 10.04 -4.45
CA ILE A 253 -15.59 10.14 -4.53
C ILE A 253 -16.03 11.19 -3.52
N TYR A 254 -16.82 12.15 -3.96
CA TYR A 254 -17.37 13.17 -3.09
C TYR A 254 -18.67 12.67 -2.46
N ASP A 255 -18.61 12.40 -1.17
CA ASP A 255 -19.80 12.11 -0.35
C ASP A 255 -20.14 13.36 0.48
N PRO A 256 -21.23 14.07 0.19
CA PRO A 256 -21.64 15.21 0.99
C PRO A 256 -22.07 14.75 2.38
N PHE A 257 -21.69 15.50 3.38
CA PHE A 257 -22.13 15.33 4.76
C PHE A 257 -22.45 16.69 5.38
N SER A 258 -23.25 16.71 6.44
CA SER A 258 -23.58 17.90 7.19
C SER A 258 -23.15 17.76 8.64
N TYR A 259 -22.77 18.85 9.24
CA TYR A 259 -22.45 18.95 10.66
C TYR A 259 -22.89 20.32 11.16
N ASP A 260 -23.17 20.42 12.46
CA ASP A 260 -23.59 21.67 13.05
C ASP A 260 -22.38 22.48 13.52
N ILE A 261 -22.36 23.75 13.18
CA ILE A 261 -21.42 24.71 13.73
C ILE A 261 -21.97 25.17 15.08
N LEU A 262 -21.28 24.82 16.13
CA LEU A 262 -21.69 25.17 17.49
C LEU A 262 -21.51 26.67 17.72
N GLN A 263 -22.46 27.28 18.41
CA GLN A 263 -22.46 28.68 18.71
C GLN A 263 -22.47 28.92 20.22
N ARG A 264 -21.78 29.97 20.65
CA ARG A 264 -21.77 30.37 22.05
C ARG A 264 -23.13 30.94 22.41
N PRO A 265 -23.79 30.44 23.47
CA PRO A 265 -25.02 31.04 23.97
C PRO A 265 -24.82 32.48 24.45
N GLU A 266 -25.84 33.29 24.28
CA GLU A 266 -25.81 34.67 24.73
C GLU A 266 -25.65 34.74 26.27
N GLY A 267 -24.76 35.62 26.73
CA GLY A 267 -24.51 35.83 28.15
C GLY A 267 -23.63 34.78 28.85
N PHE A 268 -23.24 33.69 28.17
CA PHE A 268 -22.37 32.69 28.80
C PHE A 268 -20.92 33.18 28.91
N THR A 269 -20.34 32.97 30.09
CA THR A 269 -18.93 33.25 30.36
C THR A 269 -18.22 31.97 30.77
N MET A 270 -17.14 31.64 30.10
CA MET A 270 -16.34 30.45 30.42
C MET A 270 -15.68 30.63 31.80
N PRO A 271 -15.78 29.66 32.70
CA PRO A 271 -15.05 29.67 33.96
C PRO A 271 -13.52 29.72 33.73
N SER A 272 -12.78 30.17 34.73
CA SER A 272 -11.32 30.28 34.64
C SER A 272 -10.61 28.92 34.57
N ASP A 273 -11.18 27.91 35.21
CA ASP A 273 -10.69 26.52 35.20
C ASP A 273 -11.86 25.55 34.93
N PRO A 274 -12.29 25.43 33.67
CA PRO A 274 -13.45 24.62 33.34
C PRO A 274 -13.11 23.12 33.24
N SER A 275 -14.02 22.29 33.75
CA SER A 275 -14.10 20.88 33.38
C SER A 275 -15.11 20.72 32.24
N ILE A 276 -14.70 20.18 31.12
CA ILE A 276 -15.49 20.15 29.89
C ILE A 276 -15.74 18.73 29.46
N LYS A 277 -16.99 18.45 29.09
CA LYS A 277 -17.40 17.20 28.42
C LYS A 277 -18.19 17.56 27.19
N VAL A 278 -18.06 16.76 26.15
CA VAL A 278 -18.78 16.94 24.89
C VAL A 278 -19.57 15.68 24.59
N ASP A 279 -20.85 15.84 24.29
CA ASP A 279 -21.67 14.77 23.73
C ASP A 279 -21.26 14.54 22.27
N SER A 280 -20.86 13.32 21.95
CA SER A 280 -20.29 13.00 20.65
C SER A 280 -21.30 13.03 19.49
N GLN A 281 -22.59 12.97 19.77
CA GLN A 281 -23.64 12.96 18.74
C GLN A 281 -24.17 14.36 18.44
N THR A 282 -24.41 15.13 19.48
CA THR A 282 -25.06 16.43 19.41
C THR A 282 -24.08 17.60 19.42
N GLY A 283 -22.85 17.37 19.84
CA GLY A 283 -21.87 18.44 20.10
C GLY A 283 -22.18 19.27 21.35
N MET A 284 -23.18 18.89 22.13
CA MET A 284 -23.51 19.58 23.36
C MET A 284 -22.33 19.55 24.31
N MET A 285 -21.94 20.72 24.80
CA MET A 285 -20.82 20.90 25.70
C MET A 285 -21.36 21.15 27.11
N PHE A 286 -20.91 20.36 28.05
CA PHE A 286 -21.19 20.51 29.46
C PHE A 286 -19.95 21.09 30.14
N VAL A 287 -20.08 22.26 30.69
CA VAL A 287 -19.01 22.94 31.41
C VAL A 287 -19.34 22.99 32.88
N ARG A 288 -18.42 22.50 33.72
CA ARG A 288 -18.51 22.61 35.15
C ARG A 288 -17.45 23.59 35.63
N GLY A 289 -17.87 24.65 36.23
CA GLY A 289 -17.04 25.59 36.97
C GLY A 289 -17.15 25.37 38.48
N ASN A 290 -16.66 26.33 39.25
CA ASN A 290 -16.72 26.30 40.70
C ASN A 290 -18.14 26.24 41.24
N ASP A 291 -19.14 26.68 40.47
CA ASP A 291 -20.55 26.81 40.84
C ASP A 291 -21.47 25.77 40.21
N GLU A 292 -20.91 24.67 39.66
CA GLU A 292 -21.67 23.58 39.03
C GLU A 292 -22.55 23.98 37.82
N GLU A 293 -22.20 25.03 37.10
CA GLU A 293 -22.93 25.42 35.90
C GLU A 293 -22.68 24.45 34.74
N TYR A 294 -23.79 24.01 34.10
CA TYR A 294 -23.78 23.22 32.90
C TYR A 294 -24.17 24.07 31.70
N TRP A 295 -23.39 24.04 30.67
CA TRP A 295 -23.64 24.83 29.50
C TRP A 295 -23.67 23.95 28.23
N THR A 296 -24.60 24.26 27.36
CA THR A 296 -24.75 23.60 26.06
C THR A 296 -24.71 24.67 24.98
N PRO A 297 -23.78 24.55 24.00
CA PRO A 297 -23.77 25.44 22.86
C PRO A 297 -24.95 25.24 21.92
#